data_9307a8e25cf79f5307f4a7fa085145db
#
_entry.id   9307a8e25cf79f5307f4a7fa085145db
#
_cell.length_a   1.000
_cell.length_b   1.000
_cell.length_c   1.000
_cell.angle_alpha   90.00
_cell.angle_beta   90.00
_cell.angle_gamma   90.00
#
_symmetry.space_group_name_H-M   'P 1'
#
loop_
_entity.id
_entity.type
_entity.pdbx_description
1 polymer ?
#
loop_
_entity_poly.entity_id
_entity_poly.type
_entity_poly.pdbx_seq_one_letter_code
_entity_poly.pdbx_strand_id
1 'polypeptide(L)'
;KIKSLAAVFLALFILAAIPTQAFAAETHEEVATMHTHQWRLDHYDTTYIPIDDETHLKTVYPVYYCTVSGCTNSYLGNGASSTVSHTMSSYSYTGNNYHSGSLHYVRYEHSCLQCGRTTGYWDHYSCPGNGHCILPQSVFPVLTDK
;
A
#
# COMPACT_ATOMS: atom_id res chain seq x y z
N LYS A 1 -10.77 67.41 -7.47
CA LYS A 1 -9.97 66.49 -6.60
C LYS A 1 -10.74 65.91 -5.38
N ILE A 2 -12.03 66.24 -5.20
CA ILE A 2 -12.85 65.77 -4.03
C ILE A 2 -13.64 64.48 -4.36
N LYS A 3 -13.78 64.12 -5.65
CA LYS A 3 -14.55 62.94 -6.08
C LYS A 3 -13.88 61.58 -5.75
N SER A 4 -12.57 61.58 -5.50
CA SER A 4 -11.83 60.36 -5.20
C SER A 4 -11.86 59.93 -3.73
N LEU A 5 -12.12 60.86 -2.80
CA LEU A 5 -12.19 60.55 -1.35
C LEU A 5 -13.52 59.90 -0.96
N ALA A 6 -14.62 60.25 -1.61
CA ALA A 6 -15.91 59.65 -1.32
C ALA A 6 -16.00 58.15 -1.68
N ALA A 7 -15.30 57.75 -2.76
CA ALA A 7 -15.26 56.36 -3.21
C ALA A 7 -14.46 55.47 -2.23
N VAL A 8 -13.40 55.99 -1.62
CA VAL A 8 -12.58 55.24 -0.65
C VAL A 8 -13.33 55.02 0.67
N PHE A 9 -14.10 55.99 1.12
CA PHE A 9 -14.92 55.85 2.32
C PHE A 9 -16.08 54.87 2.13
N LEU A 10 -16.69 54.81 0.92
CA LEU A 10 -17.75 53.84 0.66
C LEU A 10 -17.22 52.40 0.60
N ALA A 11 -16.02 52.18 0.10
CA ALA A 11 -15.38 50.87 0.08
C ALA A 11 -14.99 50.36 1.50
N LEU A 12 -14.62 51.28 2.39
CA LEU A 12 -14.28 50.94 3.78
C LEU A 12 -15.52 50.60 4.62
N PHE A 13 -16.68 51.17 4.31
CA PHE A 13 -17.92 50.87 5.04
C PHE A 13 -18.55 49.53 4.64
N ILE A 14 -18.29 49.03 3.42
CA ILE A 14 -18.79 47.72 2.96
C ILE A 14 -18.02 46.58 3.61
N LEU A 15 -16.72 46.78 3.97
CA LEU A 15 -15.95 45.76 4.67
C LEU A 15 -16.33 45.56 6.14
N ALA A 16 -17.00 46.53 6.76
CA ALA A 16 -17.39 46.46 8.17
C ALA A 16 -18.74 45.74 8.42
N ALA A 17 -19.46 45.39 7.36
CA ALA A 17 -20.80 44.78 7.46
C ALA A 17 -20.83 43.28 7.10
N ILE A 18 -19.66 42.59 7.16
CA ILE A 18 -19.66 41.12 7.10
C ILE A 18 -20.19 40.65 8.45
N PRO A 19 -21.39 40.04 8.52
CA PRO A 19 -21.80 39.40 9.77
C PRO A 19 -20.78 38.31 10.04
N THR A 20 -19.99 38.45 11.08
CA THR A 20 -19.26 37.34 11.69
C THR A 20 -20.34 36.38 12.16
N GLN A 21 -20.74 35.47 11.25
CA GLN A 21 -21.37 34.24 11.67
C GLN A 21 -20.32 33.57 12.54
N ALA A 22 -20.43 33.75 13.83
CA ALA A 22 -19.79 32.87 14.78
C ALA A 22 -20.33 31.49 14.43
N PHE A 23 -19.51 30.71 13.65
CA PHE A 23 -19.63 29.28 13.68
C PHE A 23 -19.39 28.93 15.14
N ALA A 24 -20.46 28.76 15.89
CA ALA A 24 -20.43 27.96 17.08
C ALA A 24 -19.95 26.58 16.55
N ALA A 25 -18.66 26.37 16.57
CA ALA A 25 -18.13 25.02 16.59
C ALA A 25 -18.83 24.44 17.84
N GLU A 26 -19.87 23.66 17.60
CA GLU A 26 -20.30 22.69 18.58
C GLU A 26 -19.05 21.82 18.77
N THR A 27 -18.23 22.23 19.73
CA THR A 27 -17.30 21.30 20.36
C THR A 27 -18.24 20.29 21.02
N HIS A 28 -18.58 19.23 20.28
CA HIS A 28 -18.87 17.98 20.91
C HIS A 28 -17.60 17.67 21.73
N GLU A 29 -17.55 18.23 22.92
CA GLU A 29 -16.80 17.61 23.99
C GLU A 29 -17.43 16.22 24.13
N GLU A 30 -16.92 15.30 23.33
CA GLU A 30 -17.06 13.88 23.61
C GLU A 30 -16.41 13.72 24.98
N VAL A 31 -17.27 13.82 26.02
CA VAL A 31 -16.89 13.53 27.39
C VAL A 31 -16.45 12.08 27.31
N ALA A 32 -15.15 11.88 27.09
CA ALA A 32 -14.53 10.58 27.14
C ALA A 32 -14.83 10.08 28.54
N THR A 33 -15.88 9.28 28.65
CA THR A 33 -16.24 8.63 29.92
C THR A 33 -15.03 7.82 30.30
N MET A 34 -14.26 8.33 31.27
CA MET A 34 -13.09 7.64 31.81
C MET A 34 -13.59 6.31 32.37
N HIS A 35 -13.35 5.26 31.62
CA HIS A 35 -13.67 3.90 32.03
C HIS A 35 -12.40 3.04 32.02
N THR A 36 -12.39 2.02 32.84
CA THR A 36 -11.36 0.99 32.76
C THR A 36 -11.67 0.10 31.55
N HIS A 37 -10.76 0.03 30.60
CA HIS A 37 -10.94 -0.80 29.41
C HIS A 37 -11.04 -2.28 29.78
N GLN A 38 -12.01 -2.96 29.19
CA GLN A 38 -12.17 -4.41 29.24
C GLN A 38 -11.82 -4.98 27.89
N TRP A 39 -10.63 -5.57 27.78
CA TRP A 39 -10.08 -6.04 26.52
C TRP A 39 -10.53 -7.45 26.20
N ARG A 40 -10.90 -7.65 24.94
CA ARG A 40 -11.21 -8.96 24.37
C ARG A 40 -10.45 -9.12 23.05
N LEU A 41 -9.91 -10.33 22.81
CA LEU A 41 -9.29 -10.68 21.54
C LEU A 41 -10.33 -10.58 20.42
N ASP A 42 -10.00 -9.83 19.36
CA ASP A 42 -10.78 -9.68 18.14
C ASP A 42 -10.27 -10.64 17.05
N HIS A 43 -9.06 -10.39 16.60
CA HIS A 43 -8.42 -11.16 15.53
C HIS A 43 -6.89 -11.16 15.69
N TYR A 44 -6.21 -11.74 14.71
CA TYR A 44 -4.75 -11.71 14.61
C TYR A 44 -4.35 -11.00 13.34
N ASP A 45 -3.48 -9.99 13.45
CA ASP A 45 -2.79 -9.37 12.33
C ASP A 45 -1.48 -10.10 12.06
N THR A 46 -1.15 -10.22 10.78
CA THR A 46 0.10 -10.85 10.39
C THR A 46 0.90 -9.92 9.46
N THR A 47 2.17 -9.75 9.79
CA THR A 47 3.12 -9.03 8.94
C THR A 47 4.22 -9.97 8.45
N TYR A 48 4.78 -9.64 7.28
CA TYR A 48 5.85 -10.40 6.66
C TYR A 48 6.97 -9.46 6.23
N ILE A 49 8.18 -9.71 6.71
CA ILE A 49 9.37 -8.90 6.39
C ILE A 49 10.39 -9.84 5.72
N PRO A 50 10.80 -9.59 4.46
CA PRO A 50 11.79 -10.44 3.79
C PRO A 50 13.14 -10.37 4.53
N ILE A 51 13.75 -11.53 4.76
CA ILE A 51 15.09 -11.67 5.37
C ILE A 51 16.12 -11.89 4.26
N ASP A 52 15.93 -12.91 3.44
CA ASP A 52 16.82 -13.34 2.37
C ASP A 52 16.02 -13.83 1.16
N ASP A 53 16.65 -14.58 0.24
CA ASP A 53 16.01 -15.09 -0.98
C ASP A 53 15.09 -16.30 -0.70
N GLU A 54 15.25 -16.95 0.44
CA GLU A 54 14.56 -18.19 0.78
C GLU A 54 13.48 -17.98 1.86
N THR A 55 13.69 -16.98 2.74
CA THR A 55 12.90 -16.82 3.96
C THR A 55 12.44 -15.38 4.24
N HIS A 56 11.35 -15.28 4.99
CA HIS A 56 10.88 -14.03 5.57
C HIS A 56 10.50 -14.22 7.05
N LEU A 57 10.53 -13.13 7.80
CA LEU A 57 10.02 -13.08 9.17
C LEU A 57 8.51 -12.91 9.11
N LYS A 58 7.78 -13.87 9.64
CA LYS A 58 6.34 -13.78 9.91
C LYS A 58 6.14 -13.36 11.35
N THR A 59 5.43 -12.25 11.60
CA THR A 59 5.05 -11.83 12.96
C THR A 59 3.54 -11.78 13.06
N VAL A 60 2.99 -12.43 14.08
CA VAL A 60 1.55 -12.50 14.33
C VAL A 60 1.26 -11.71 15.62
N TYR A 61 0.40 -10.71 15.53
CA TYR A 61 -0.01 -9.84 16.62
C TYR A 61 -1.47 -10.10 16.99
N PRO A 62 -1.80 -10.36 18.25
CA PRO A 62 -3.19 -10.35 18.70
C PRO A 62 -3.70 -8.90 18.72
N VAL A 63 -4.88 -8.67 18.14
CA VAL A 63 -5.60 -7.40 18.19
C VAL A 63 -6.71 -7.52 19.22
N TYR A 64 -6.77 -6.58 20.13
CA TYR A 64 -7.78 -6.53 21.17
C TYR A 64 -8.65 -5.29 21.00
N TYR A 65 -9.93 -5.42 21.29
CA TYR A 65 -10.88 -4.31 21.35
C TYR A 65 -11.49 -4.18 22.75
N CYS A 66 -11.93 -2.97 23.09
CA CYS A 66 -12.62 -2.71 24.35
C CYS A 66 -14.10 -3.13 24.24
N THR A 67 -14.58 -3.92 25.21
CA THR A 67 -15.98 -4.37 25.25
C THR A 67 -16.93 -3.41 25.93
N VAL A 68 -16.44 -2.31 26.50
CA VAL A 68 -17.29 -1.30 27.14
C VAL A 68 -18.10 -0.56 26.08
N SER A 69 -19.41 -0.49 26.27
CA SER A 69 -20.32 0.14 25.31
C SER A 69 -19.91 1.58 24.99
N GLY A 70 -19.86 1.93 23.70
CA GLY A 70 -19.44 3.24 23.21
C GLY A 70 -17.93 3.45 23.13
N CYS A 71 -17.10 2.48 23.54
CA CYS A 71 -15.65 2.54 23.39
C CYS A 71 -15.23 1.90 22.07
N THR A 72 -14.47 2.64 21.24
CA THR A 72 -13.94 2.17 19.95
C THR A 72 -12.44 1.86 20.03
N ASN A 73 -11.83 1.89 21.20
CA ASN A 73 -10.41 1.68 21.36
C ASN A 73 -10.01 0.23 21.11
N SER A 74 -8.90 0.09 20.39
CA SER A 74 -8.22 -1.21 20.18
C SER A 74 -6.72 -1.06 20.44
N TYR A 75 -6.02 -2.17 20.66
CA TYR A 75 -4.56 -2.17 20.72
C TYR A 75 -3.98 -3.48 20.17
N LEU A 76 -2.75 -3.40 19.70
CA LEU A 76 -1.94 -4.55 19.31
C LEU A 76 -1.22 -5.11 20.54
N GLY A 77 -1.40 -6.39 20.79
CA GLY A 77 -0.61 -7.09 21.80
C GLY A 77 0.78 -7.46 21.31
N ASN A 78 1.56 -8.13 22.15
CA ASN A 78 2.91 -8.56 21.80
C ASN A 78 2.87 -9.56 20.65
N GLY A 79 3.64 -9.31 19.58
CA GLY A 79 3.75 -10.19 18.44
C GLY A 79 4.65 -11.40 18.71
N ALA A 80 4.28 -12.54 18.14
CA ALA A 80 5.12 -13.73 18.08
C ALA A 80 5.72 -13.86 16.68
N SER A 81 7.04 -13.96 16.59
CA SER A 81 7.76 -14.01 15.32
C SER A 81 8.34 -15.40 15.05
N SER A 82 8.34 -15.79 13.77
CA SER A 82 8.98 -17.00 13.28
C SER A 82 9.53 -16.78 11.88
N THR A 83 10.64 -17.43 11.54
CA THR A 83 11.16 -17.47 10.18
C THR A 83 10.42 -18.56 9.40
N VAL A 84 9.89 -18.20 8.22
CA VAL A 84 9.17 -19.11 7.34
C VAL A 84 9.67 -18.96 5.90
N SER A 85 9.59 -20.01 5.10
CA SER A 85 9.98 -19.97 3.69
C SER A 85 9.01 -19.12 2.86
N HIS A 86 9.52 -18.53 1.76
CA HIS A 86 8.69 -17.82 0.80
C HIS A 86 7.69 -18.75 0.11
N THR A 87 6.45 -18.30 0.00
CA THR A 87 5.46 -18.92 -0.90
C THR A 87 5.45 -18.09 -2.19
N MET A 88 6.13 -18.61 -3.22
CA MET A 88 6.32 -17.89 -4.47
C MET A 88 5.13 -18.11 -5.42
N SER A 89 4.79 -17.06 -6.18
CA SER A 89 3.89 -17.16 -7.33
C SER A 89 4.53 -17.97 -8.45
N SER A 90 3.79 -18.25 -9.51
CA SER A 90 4.36 -18.73 -10.76
C SER A 90 5.23 -17.65 -11.40
N TYR A 91 6.21 -18.07 -12.20
CA TYR A 91 6.98 -17.14 -13.02
C TYR A 91 6.11 -16.48 -14.08
N SER A 92 6.32 -15.20 -14.28
CA SER A 92 5.68 -14.43 -15.35
C SER A 92 6.71 -13.64 -16.13
N TYR A 93 6.44 -13.47 -17.43
CA TYR A 93 7.23 -12.61 -18.30
C TYR A 93 7.00 -11.14 -17.93
N THR A 94 8.08 -10.40 -17.72
CA THR A 94 8.00 -8.99 -17.26
C THR A 94 7.84 -7.97 -18.39
N GLY A 95 7.94 -8.40 -19.64
CA GLY A 95 8.04 -7.49 -20.80
C GLY A 95 9.48 -7.04 -21.09
N ASN A 96 10.41 -7.22 -20.14
CA ASN A 96 11.80 -6.84 -20.33
C ASN A 96 12.52 -7.85 -21.21
N ASN A 97 13.14 -7.36 -22.28
CA ASN A 97 13.93 -8.19 -23.19
C ASN A 97 15.03 -7.38 -23.85
N TYR A 98 16.06 -8.06 -24.33
CA TYR A 98 17.12 -7.45 -25.13
C TYR A 98 17.79 -8.49 -26.03
N HIS A 99 18.51 -8.01 -27.06
CA HIS A 99 19.32 -8.83 -27.93
C HIS A 99 20.80 -8.70 -27.59
N SER A 100 21.52 -9.81 -27.68
CA SER A 100 22.99 -9.87 -27.64
C SER A 100 23.47 -10.88 -28.67
N GLY A 101 24.08 -10.40 -29.75
CA GLY A 101 24.44 -11.23 -30.89
C GLY A 101 23.23 -11.93 -31.52
N SER A 102 23.30 -13.27 -31.62
CA SER A 102 22.20 -14.11 -32.14
C SER A 102 21.24 -14.61 -31.05
N LEU A 103 21.32 -14.06 -29.84
CA LEU A 103 20.49 -14.46 -28.71
C LEU A 103 19.51 -13.34 -28.35
N HIS A 104 18.30 -13.73 -28.06
CA HIS A 104 17.26 -12.88 -27.51
C HIS A 104 17.04 -13.31 -26.05
N TYR A 105 17.21 -12.38 -25.13
CA TYR A 105 17.03 -12.57 -23.69
C TYR A 105 15.67 -12.04 -23.25
N VAL A 106 14.99 -12.81 -22.41
CA VAL A 106 13.69 -12.45 -21.81
C VAL A 106 13.76 -12.60 -20.31
N ARG A 107 13.17 -11.66 -19.60
CA ARG A 107 13.14 -11.65 -18.13
C ARG A 107 11.86 -12.28 -17.61
N TYR A 108 12.03 -13.28 -16.76
CA TYR A 108 10.96 -13.89 -15.98
C TYR A 108 11.14 -13.55 -14.50
N GLU A 109 10.05 -13.23 -13.83
CA GLU A 109 10.05 -12.95 -12.41
C GLU A 109 8.87 -13.65 -11.72
N HIS A 110 9.05 -13.93 -10.43
CA HIS A 110 8.01 -14.36 -9.53
C HIS A 110 8.16 -13.65 -8.19
N SER A 111 7.06 -13.53 -7.46
CA SER A 111 7.02 -12.78 -6.20
C SER A 111 6.48 -13.64 -5.08
N CYS A 112 6.99 -13.42 -3.87
CA CYS A 112 6.40 -14.02 -2.68
C CYS A 112 5.01 -13.44 -2.45
N LEU A 113 4.03 -14.31 -2.28
CA LEU A 113 2.62 -13.95 -2.09
C LEU A 113 2.35 -13.23 -0.76
N GLN A 114 3.25 -13.37 0.22
CA GLN A 114 3.12 -12.78 1.54
C GLN A 114 3.90 -11.47 1.71
N CYS A 115 5.21 -11.47 1.37
CA CYS A 115 6.08 -10.31 1.62
C CYS A 115 6.37 -9.47 0.36
N GLY A 116 5.91 -9.91 -0.82
CA GLY A 116 6.12 -9.19 -2.08
C GLY A 116 7.54 -9.23 -2.63
N ARG A 117 8.50 -9.92 -1.97
CA ARG A 117 9.86 -10.05 -2.50
C ARG A 117 9.84 -10.69 -3.87
N THR A 118 10.50 -10.06 -4.84
CA THR A 118 10.55 -10.52 -6.22
C THR A 118 11.95 -11.03 -6.54
N THR A 119 12.02 -12.20 -7.17
CA THR A 119 13.24 -12.78 -7.76
C THR A 119 12.96 -13.20 -9.19
N GLY A 120 14.01 -13.40 -9.98
CA GLY A 120 13.81 -13.79 -11.37
C GLY A 120 15.10 -14.15 -12.07
N TYR A 121 14.96 -14.64 -13.28
CA TYR A 121 16.07 -15.04 -14.13
C TYR A 121 15.88 -14.53 -15.57
N TRP A 122 16.98 -14.55 -16.32
CA TRP A 122 16.99 -14.32 -17.75
C TRP A 122 17.03 -15.67 -18.47
N ASP A 123 16.02 -15.90 -19.31
CA ASP A 123 16.03 -16.99 -20.28
C ASP A 123 16.47 -16.46 -21.64
N HIS A 124 16.91 -17.33 -22.53
CA HIS A 124 17.35 -16.94 -23.85
C HIS A 124 17.04 -18.00 -24.91
N TYR A 125 16.84 -17.53 -26.11
CA TYR A 125 16.64 -18.36 -27.28
C TYR A 125 17.38 -17.79 -28.52
N SER A 126 17.69 -18.65 -29.47
CA SER A 126 18.33 -18.22 -30.70
C SER A 126 17.40 -17.36 -31.54
N CYS A 127 17.91 -16.23 -31.98
CA CYS A 127 17.20 -15.31 -32.87
C CYS A 127 17.94 -15.24 -34.21
N PRO A 128 17.35 -15.67 -35.34
CA PRO A 128 17.95 -15.52 -36.64
C PRO A 128 18.06 -14.03 -36.99
N GLY A 129 19.23 -13.51 -36.95
CA GLY A 129 19.79 -12.16 -36.91
C GLY A 129 19.24 -11.04 -37.80
N ASN A 130 17.94 -10.90 -38.04
CA ASN A 130 17.37 -9.87 -38.87
C ASN A 130 16.43 -8.89 -38.10
N GLY A 131 16.58 -8.76 -36.78
CA GLY A 131 15.86 -7.76 -36.00
C GLY A 131 14.39 -8.03 -35.71
N HIS A 132 13.83 -9.09 -36.26
CA HIS A 132 12.45 -9.51 -36.03
C HIS A 132 12.43 -10.89 -35.40
N CYS A 133 12.71 -10.96 -34.09
CA CYS A 133 12.40 -12.17 -33.34
C CYS A 133 10.90 -12.20 -33.05
N ILE A 134 10.18 -13.07 -33.74
CA ILE A 134 8.82 -13.42 -33.35
C ILE A 134 8.98 -14.27 -32.07
N LEU A 135 8.55 -13.73 -30.92
CA LEU A 135 8.46 -14.51 -29.70
C LEU A 135 7.58 -15.74 -29.99
N PRO A 136 8.11 -16.97 -29.85
CA PRO A 136 7.26 -18.12 -30.01
C PRO A 136 6.13 -18.03 -28.98
N GLN A 137 4.88 -18.01 -29.43
CA GLN A 137 3.69 -17.98 -28.56
C GLN A 137 3.63 -19.13 -27.55
N SER A 138 4.49 -20.14 -27.74
CA SER A 138 4.61 -21.32 -26.88
C SER A 138 5.58 -21.15 -25.69
N VAL A 139 6.22 -19.98 -25.51
CA VAL A 139 7.12 -19.72 -24.36
C VAL A 139 6.35 -19.39 -23.09
N PHE A 140 5.03 -19.25 -23.16
CA PHE A 140 4.23 -19.24 -21.95
C PHE A 140 4.03 -20.68 -21.49
N PRO A 141 4.70 -21.14 -20.41
CA PRO A 141 4.33 -22.42 -19.85
C PRO A 141 2.86 -22.28 -19.41
N VAL A 142 1.97 -22.92 -20.13
CA VAL A 142 0.64 -23.23 -19.61
C VAL A 142 0.92 -24.18 -18.46
N LEU A 143 0.98 -23.62 -17.25
CA LEU A 143 1.02 -24.42 -16.04
C LEU A 143 -0.33 -25.14 -15.98
N THR A 144 -0.36 -26.38 -16.51
CA THR A 144 -1.43 -27.31 -16.17
C THR A 144 -1.25 -27.65 -14.72
N ASP A 145 -2.13 -27.12 -13.88
CA ASP A 145 -2.30 -27.55 -12.49
C ASP A 145 -2.41 -29.09 -12.46
N LYS A 146 -1.49 -29.68 -11.68
CA LYS A 146 -1.62 -31.07 -11.23
C LYS A 146 -1.79 -31.09 -9.73
#